data_f1b7db90ebbd51b7b6efd35e289b0bed
#
_entry.id   f1b7db90ebbd51b7b6efd35e289b0bed
#
_cell.length_a   1.000
_cell.length_b   1.000
_cell.length_c   1.000
_cell.angle_alpha   90.00
_cell.angle_beta   90.00
_cell.angle_gamma   90.00
#
_symmetry.space_group_name_H-M   'P 1'
#
loop_
_entity.id
_entity.type
_entity.pdbx_description
1 polymer ?
#
loop_
_entity_poly.entity_id
_entity_poly.type
_entity_poly.pdbx_seq_one_letter_code
_entity_poly.pdbx_strand_id
1 'polypeptide(L)'
;IYDDVVVQDAVSTPEQIKKTTTSWELSLNLGSTHSPRYQYAGTRYSYGDTYGTILQRAAVKPRIHPATDNGQMDGNPIFLAKERWEEIKKTTSTYIVACQQLLNPIIGSDVSFKDEWWREWEIRPYTLNVYIMCDPAHSRKKSSNRTAVAVVGVDANYNKYLLDGVCHRLSLSERWNFIRQIRKKWKAAPGVREVKIGYERYGAQSDIEHFKEMMRIDGSAFPVYELNWAGGGNSQSKVDRIQRLEPDLKDGSFFFLSSC
;
A
#
# COMPACT_ATOMS: atom_id res chain seq x y z
N ILE A 1 -8.65 -10.29 29.37
CA ILE A 1 -8.32 -10.79 28.02
C ILE A 1 -7.83 -9.62 27.22
N TYR A 2 -6.72 -9.81 26.52
CA TYR A 2 -6.16 -8.87 25.54
C TYR A 2 -6.37 -9.48 24.16
N ASP A 3 -7.06 -8.75 23.29
CA ASP A 3 -7.38 -9.16 21.94
C ASP A 3 -6.80 -8.13 20.98
N ASP A 4 -6.04 -8.58 19.99
CA ASP A 4 -5.38 -7.76 18.97
C ASP A 4 -4.68 -6.49 19.51
N VAL A 5 -3.86 -6.64 20.56
CA VAL A 5 -3.06 -5.54 21.13
C VAL A 5 -2.17 -4.88 20.07
N VAL A 6 -1.72 -5.65 19.09
CA VAL A 6 -0.91 -5.19 17.97
C VAL A 6 -1.72 -5.28 16.70
N VAL A 7 -1.90 -4.13 16.04
CA VAL A 7 -2.43 -4.01 14.69
C VAL A 7 -1.33 -3.55 13.75
N GLN A 8 -1.54 -3.68 12.43
CA GLN A 8 -0.50 -3.32 11.44
C GLN A 8 0.00 -1.89 11.62
N ASP A 9 -0.89 -0.92 11.87
CA ASP A 9 -0.52 0.48 12.08
C ASP A 9 0.34 0.70 13.32
N ALA A 10 0.18 -0.15 14.34
CA ALA A 10 0.94 -0.06 15.59
C ALA A 10 2.43 -0.42 15.45
N VAL A 11 2.83 -0.98 14.31
CA VAL A 11 4.23 -1.35 14.02
C VAL A 11 4.86 -0.52 12.90
N SER A 12 4.17 0.50 12.41
CA SER A 12 4.62 1.31 11.29
C SER A 12 5.88 2.14 11.57
N THR A 13 6.11 2.51 12.83
CA THR A 13 7.32 3.20 13.28
C THR A 13 7.77 2.70 14.67
N PRO A 14 9.07 2.85 15.03
CA PRO A 14 9.56 2.53 16.37
C PRO A 14 8.80 3.25 17.49
N GLU A 15 8.37 4.50 17.24
CA GLU A 15 7.58 5.30 18.18
C GLU A 15 6.19 4.69 18.41
N GLN A 16 5.54 4.20 17.35
CA GLN A 16 4.25 3.54 17.47
C GLN A 16 4.37 2.22 18.24
N ILE A 17 5.39 1.42 17.97
CA ILE A 17 5.68 0.20 18.74
C ILE A 17 5.86 0.53 20.21
N LYS A 18 6.70 1.54 20.53
CA LYS A 18 6.93 1.99 21.91
C LYS A 18 5.65 2.46 22.58
N LYS A 19 4.83 3.26 21.88
CA LYS A 19 3.55 3.76 22.39
C LYS A 19 2.60 2.60 22.71
N THR A 20 2.45 1.64 21.82
CA THR A 20 1.58 0.46 22.01
C THR A 20 2.07 -0.38 23.17
N THR A 21 3.38 -0.63 23.26
CA THR A 21 3.99 -1.39 24.37
C THR A 21 3.79 -0.68 25.71
N THR A 22 4.00 0.63 25.75
CA THR A 22 3.76 1.42 26.97
C THR A 22 2.28 1.39 27.40
N SER A 23 1.35 1.51 26.43
CA SER A 23 -0.08 1.42 26.72
C SER A 23 -0.48 0.06 27.28
N TRP A 24 0.10 -1.01 26.72
CA TRP A 24 -0.06 -2.35 27.26
C TRP A 24 0.49 -2.47 28.70
N GLU A 25 1.70 -1.98 28.97
CA GLU A 25 2.30 -2.00 30.31
C GLU A 25 1.42 -1.28 31.34
N LEU A 26 0.93 -0.10 30.99
CA LEU A 26 0.02 0.66 31.86
C LEU A 26 -1.27 -0.09 32.16
N SER A 27 -1.79 -0.83 31.17
CA SER A 27 -3.03 -1.59 31.33
C SER A 27 -2.90 -2.79 32.26
N LEU A 28 -1.68 -3.29 32.54
CA LEU A 28 -1.44 -4.36 33.49
C LEU A 28 -1.84 -3.98 34.94
N ASN A 29 -1.82 -2.68 35.26
CA ASN A 29 -2.27 -2.16 36.56
C ASN A 29 -3.79 -2.25 36.75
N LEU A 30 -4.55 -2.53 35.67
CA LEU A 30 -6.00 -2.75 35.76
C LEU A 30 -6.36 -4.18 36.16
N GLY A 31 -5.38 -5.04 36.33
CA GLY A 31 -5.57 -6.42 36.79
C GLY A 31 -5.98 -6.50 38.24
N SER A 32 -6.50 -7.67 38.62
CA SER A 32 -6.86 -7.97 40.02
C SER A 32 -5.65 -7.81 40.96
N THR A 33 -5.88 -7.31 42.16
CA THR A 33 -4.84 -7.16 43.18
C THR A 33 -4.31 -8.51 43.71
N HIS A 34 -5.04 -9.60 43.45
CA HIS A 34 -4.69 -10.95 43.90
C HIS A 34 -4.63 -11.89 42.68
N SER A 35 -3.45 -12.27 42.23
CA SER A 35 -3.22 -13.26 41.16
C SER A 35 -3.98 -12.99 39.86
N PRO A 36 -3.71 -11.89 39.15
CA PRO A 36 -4.36 -11.61 37.89
C PRO A 36 -3.99 -12.65 36.83
N ARG A 37 -4.98 -13.08 36.03
CA ARG A 37 -4.76 -13.95 34.87
C ARG A 37 -4.88 -13.14 33.61
N TYR A 38 -3.83 -13.17 32.79
CA TYR A 38 -3.81 -12.51 31.51
C TYR A 38 -3.85 -13.55 30.38
N GLN A 39 -4.77 -13.36 29.45
CA GLN A 39 -4.87 -14.13 28.20
C GLN A 39 -4.71 -13.17 27.03
N TYR A 40 -3.93 -13.58 26.07
CA TYR A 40 -3.63 -12.82 24.87
C TYR A 40 -4.03 -13.62 23.64
N ALA A 41 -4.75 -12.98 22.73
CA ALA A 41 -4.98 -13.47 21.37
C ALA A 41 -4.53 -12.38 20.41
N GLY A 42 -3.96 -12.75 19.28
CA GLY A 42 -3.59 -11.77 18.28
C GLY A 42 -2.52 -12.24 17.33
N THR A 43 -2.19 -11.35 16.41
CA THR A 43 -1.28 -11.56 15.29
C THR A 43 -0.02 -10.71 15.48
N ARG A 44 1.12 -11.21 15.03
CA ARG A 44 2.40 -10.48 15.04
C ARG A 44 2.62 -9.79 13.72
N TYR A 45 2.94 -8.49 13.76
CA TYR A 45 3.24 -7.69 12.57
C TYR A 45 4.70 -7.21 12.49
N SER A 46 5.46 -7.32 13.60
CA SER A 46 6.88 -7.01 13.63
C SER A 46 7.60 -7.90 14.64
N TYR A 47 8.87 -8.17 14.40
CA TYR A 47 9.69 -8.92 15.34
C TYR A 47 9.78 -8.23 16.71
N GLY A 48 9.91 -6.90 16.70
CA GLY A 48 10.01 -6.06 17.89
C GLY A 48 8.68 -5.52 18.42
N ASP A 49 7.54 -6.08 18.01
CA ASP A 49 6.22 -5.63 18.46
C ASP A 49 5.95 -5.95 19.95
N THR A 50 4.80 -5.49 20.46
CA THR A 50 4.43 -5.70 21.85
C THR A 50 4.33 -7.20 22.21
N TYR A 51 3.83 -8.06 21.29
CA TYR A 51 3.84 -9.51 21.51
C TYR A 51 5.28 -10.06 21.57
N GLY A 52 6.21 -9.55 20.76
CA GLY A 52 7.63 -9.86 20.86
C GLY A 52 8.18 -9.54 22.26
N THR A 53 7.85 -8.37 22.79
CA THR A 53 8.23 -7.95 24.14
C THR A 53 7.64 -8.87 25.21
N ILE A 54 6.36 -9.25 25.10
CA ILE A 54 5.68 -10.17 26.00
C ILE A 54 6.37 -11.54 26.05
N LEU A 55 6.72 -12.07 24.87
CA LEU A 55 7.41 -13.35 24.72
C LEU A 55 8.83 -13.31 25.31
N GLN A 56 9.59 -12.24 25.04
CA GLN A 56 10.94 -12.07 25.59
C GLN A 56 10.98 -12.01 27.11
N ARG A 57 9.96 -11.42 27.72
CA ARG A 57 9.83 -11.37 29.19
C ARG A 57 9.41 -12.70 29.81
N ALA A 58 9.15 -13.72 29.02
CA ALA A 58 8.68 -15.03 29.47
C ALA A 58 7.47 -14.97 30.42
N ALA A 59 6.67 -13.91 30.31
CA ALA A 59 5.50 -13.67 31.17
C ALA A 59 4.28 -14.53 30.82
N VAL A 60 4.32 -15.21 29.68
CA VAL A 60 3.21 -16.02 29.16
C VAL A 60 3.72 -17.34 28.57
N LYS A 61 2.87 -18.35 28.57
CA LYS A 61 3.11 -19.62 27.87
C LYS A 61 2.51 -19.50 26.45
N PRO A 62 3.33 -19.31 25.41
CA PRO A 62 2.82 -19.11 24.06
C PRO A 62 2.24 -20.40 23.47
N ARG A 63 1.22 -20.24 22.64
CA ARG A 63 0.71 -21.24 21.71
C ARG A 63 0.64 -20.57 20.35
N ILE A 64 1.48 -21.02 19.41
CA ILE A 64 1.58 -20.44 18.07
C ILE A 64 1.04 -21.48 17.10
N HIS A 65 0.07 -21.08 16.28
CA HIS A 65 -0.64 -21.95 15.34
C HIS A 65 -0.54 -21.38 13.94
N PRO A 66 0.61 -21.58 13.23
CA PRO A 66 0.74 -21.15 11.84
C PRO A 66 -0.19 -21.96 10.94
N ALA A 67 -0.52 -21.42 9.77
CA ALA A 67 -1.39 -22.06 8.78
C ALA A 67 -0.75 -23.31 8.13
N THR A 68 0.59 -23.43 8.20
CA THR A 68 1.35 -24.55 7.62
C THR A 68 2.09 -25.35 8.70
N ASP A 69 2.35 -26.61 8.39
CA ASP A 69 3.01 -27.57 9.28
C ASP A 69 4.42 -27.15 9.72
N ASN A 70 5.16 -26.47 8.84
CA ASN A 70 6.51 -25.99 9.12
C ASN A 70 6.57 -24.47 9.42
N GLY A 71 5.44 -23.76 9.40
CA GLY A 71 5.38 -22.31 9.58
C GLY A 71 6.05 -21.50 8.46
N GLN A 72 6.26 -22.09 7.28
CA GLN A 72 6.88 -21.47 6.12
C GLN A 72 5.93 -21.44 4.93
N MET A 73 6.27 -20.62 3.91
CA MET A 73 5.48 -20.45 2.68
C MET A 73 5.35 -21.74 1.85
N ASP A 74 6.33 -22.61 1.92
CA ASP A 74 6.40 -23.90 1.21
C ASP A 74 5.79 -25.07 1.99
N GLY A 75 5.37 -24.84 3.25
CA GLY A 75 4.75 -25.84 4.10
C GLY A 75 3.36 -26.27 3.62
N ASN A 76 2.93 -27.44 4.09
CA ASN A 76 1.59 -27.94 3.83
C ASN A 76 0.57 -27.23 4.74
N PRO A 77 -0.57 -26.77 4.21
CA PRO A 77 -1.59 -26.13 5.04
C PRO A 77 -2.22 -27.13 6.01
N ILE A 78 -2.43 -26.71 7.28
CA ILE A 78 -3.02 -27.54 8.33
C ILE A 78 -4.54 -27.33 8.40
N PHE A 79 -4.99 -26.07 8.31
CA PHE A 79 -6.39 -25.69 8.50
C PHE A 79 -7.10 -25.29 7.21
N LEU A 80 -6.34 -24.93 6.18
CA LEU A 80 -6.86 -24.48 4.89
C LEU A 80 -6.80 -25.60 3.86
N ALA A 81 -7.78 -25.63 2.95
CA ALA A 81 -7.64 -26.41 1.73
C ALA A 81 -6.43 -25.94 0.91
N LYS A 82 -5.76 -26.86 0.22
CA LYS A 82 -4.52 -26.55 -0.52
C LYS A 82 -4.77 -25.47 -1.59
N GLU A 83 -5.90 -25.56 -2.29
CA GLU A 83 -6.31 -24.61 -3.32
C GLU A 83 -6.48 -23.20 -2.74
N ARG A 84 -7.10 -23.10 -1.55
CA ARG A 84 -7.27 -21.84 -0.85
C ARG A 84 -5.95 -21.25 -0.38
N TRP A 85 -5.02 -22.10 0.09
CA TRP A 85 -3.67 -21.66 0.44
C TRP A 85 -2.91 -21.07 -0.75
N GLU A 86 -2.97 -21.72 -1.91
CA GLU A 86 -2.34 -21.22 -3.14
C GLU A 86 -2.99 -19.90 -3.61
N GLU A 87 -4.30 -19.77 -3.49
CA GLU A 87 -5.01 -18.53 -3.80
C GLU A 87 -4.56 -17.37 -2.89
N ILE A 88 -4.48 -17.60 -1.57
CA ILE A 88 -4.01 -16.59 -0.61
C ILE A 88 -2.59 -16.14 -0.96
N LYS A 89 -1.68 -17.06 -1.27
CA LYS A 89 -0.31 -16.74 -1.66
C LYS A 89 -0.22 -15.90 -2.95
N LYS A 90 -1.18 -16.04 -3.86
CA LYS A 90 -1.24 -15.26 -5.11
C LYS A 90 -1.86 -13.87 -4.92
N THR A 91 -2.89 -13.78 -4.10
CA THR A 91 -3.72 -12.56 -3.98
C THR A 91 -3.30 -11.63 -2.84
N THR A 92 -2.42 -12.11 -1.94
CA THR A 92 -2.03 -11.37 -0.75
C THR A 92 -0.52 -11.14 -0.74
N SER A 93 -0.07 -9.98 -0.26
CA SER A 93 1.37 -9.70 -0.15
C SER A 93 2.08 -10.70 0.76
N THR A 94 3.31 -11.04 0.43
CA THR A 94 4.13 -11.99 1.21
C THR A 94 4.26 -11.56 2.67
N TYR A 95 4.38 -10.25 2.93
CA TYR A 95 4.42 -9.72 4.30
C TYR A 95 3.13 -10.04 5.09
N ILE A 96 1.96 -9.78 4.50
CA ILE A 96 0.69 -10.05 5.18
C ILE A 96 0.49 -11.56 5.40
N VAL A 97 0.84 -12.40 4.42
CA VAL A 97 0.80 -13.86 4.59
C VAL A 97 1.74 -14.31 5.72
N ALA A 98 2.97 -13.78 5.77
CA ALA A 98 3.94 -14.10 6.81
C ALA A 98 3.40 -13.69 8.21
N CYS A 99 2.82 -12.50 8.33
CA CYS A 99 2.29 -12.01 9.60
C CYS A 99 1.03 -12.76 10.03
N GLN A 100 0.01 -12.83 9.16
CA GLN A 100 -1.33 -13.30 9.52
C GLN A 100 -1.50 -14.81 9.43
N GLN A 101 -0.84 -15.45 8.49
CA GLN A 101 -0.99 -16.88 8.27
C GLN A 101 0.16 -17.69 8.89
N LEU A 102 1.38 -17.20 8.81
CA LEU A 102 2.54 -17.93 9.34
C LEU A 102 2.98 -17.45 10.72
N LEU A 103 2.42 -16.34 11.22
CA LEU A 103 2.73 -15.73 12.52
C LEU A 103 4.24 -15.42 12.68
N ASN A 104 4.93 -15.24 11.56
CA ASN A 104 6.35 -14.98 11.48
C ASN A 104 6.66 -13.71 10.65
N PRO A 105 6.65 -12.53 11.26
CA PRO A 105 6.86 -11.27 10.55
C PRO A 105 8.26 -11.11 9.93
N ILE A 106 9.24 -11.93 10.33
CA ILE A 106 10.60 -11.87 9.78
C ILE A 106 10.61 -12.28 8.31
N ILE A 107 9.79 -13.25 7.93
CA ILE A 107 9.72 -13.74 6.54
C ILE A 107 9.31 -12.63 5.57
N GLY A 108 8.49 -11.68 6.02
CA GLY A 108 8.05 -10.56 5.20
C GLY A 108 9.02 -9.38 5.13
N SER A 109 9.97 -9.26 6.07
CA SER A 109 10.89 -8.12 6.13
C SER A 109 11.94 -8.13 4.99
N ASP A 110 12.23 -9.29 4.41
CA ASP A 110 13.21 -9.48 3.34
C ASP A 110 12.56 -9.46 1.93
N VAL A 111 11.27 -9.14 1.84
CA VAL A 111 10.59 -9.09 0.54
C VAL A 111 10.87 -7.76 -0.13
N SER A 112 11.97 -7.71 -0.84
CA SER A 112 12.20 -6.76 -1.92
C SER A 112 11.42 -7.24 -3.14
N PHE A 113 10.92 -6.32 -3.96
CA PHE A 113 10.41 -6.66 -5.29
C PHE A 113 11.51 -7.39 -6.05
N LYS A 114 11.23 -8.62 -6.50
CA LYS A 114 12.24 -9.42 -7.20
C LYS A 114 12.33 -8.97 -8.66
N ASP A 115 13.55 -8.96 -9.21
CA ASP A 115 13.78 -8.58 -10.60
C ASP A 115 12.98 -9.46 -11.57
N GLU A 116 12.79 -10.73 -11.26
CA GLU A 116 12.00 -11.68 -12.06
C GLU A 116 10.50 -11.34 -12.19
N TRP A 117 9.98 -10.45 -11.35
CA TRP A 117 8.57 -10.00 -11.39
C TRP A 117 8.35 -8.82 -12.31
N TRP A 118 9.43 -8.15 -12.74
CA TRP A 118 9.34 -7.00 -13.64
C TRP A 118 9.08 -7.49 -15.05
N ARG A 119 7.91 -7.18 -15.59
CA ARG A 119 7.53 -7.48 -16.95
C ARG A 119 7.48 -6.20 -17.76
N GLU A 120 8.01 -6.28 -18.96
CA GLU A 120 8.01 -5.16 -19.89
C GLU A 120 6.96 -5.36 -20.97
N TRP A 121 6.46 -4.26 -21.50
CA TRP A 121 5.63 -4.26 -22.69
C TRP A 121 6.29 -3.42 -23.79
N GLU A 122 6.23 -3.92 -25.02
CA GLU A 122 6.70 -3.23 -26.22
C GLU A 122 5.53 -2.68 -27.02
N ILE A 123 4.46 -3.46 -27.13
CA ILE A 123 3.25 -3.12 -27.88
C ILE A 123 2.11 -2.92 -26.90
N ARG A 124 1.62 -1.69 -26.84
CA ARG A 124 0.50 -1.33 -26.00
C ARG A 124 -0.78 -2.08 -26.43
N PRO A 125 -1.57 -2.67 -25.50
CA PRO A 125 -2.89 -3.18 -25.83
C PRO A 125 -3.76 -2.09 -26.46
N TYR A 126 -4.53 -2.48 -27.49
CA TYR A 126 -5.34 -1.51 -28.22
C TYR A 126 -6.41 -0.88 -27.33
N THR A 127 -7.15 -1.72 -26.59
CA THR A 127 -8.27 -1.26 -25.77
C THR A 127 -7.86 -1.09 -24.32
N LEU A 128 -7.92 0.13 -23.80
CA LEU A 128 -7.55 0.47 -22.43
C LEU A 128 -8.50 1.48 -21.81
N ASN A 129 -8.70 1.37 -20.50
CA ASN A 129 -9.09 2.48 -19.64
C ASN A 129 -7.81 3.09 -19.06
N VAL A 130 -7.67 4.40 -19.12
CA VAL A 130 -6.44 5.10 -18.70
C VAL A 130 -6.70 5.89 -17.43
N TYR A 131 -5.82 5.73 -16.45
CA TYR A 131 -5.84 6.41 -15.18
C TYR A 131 -4.58 7.26 -15.03
N ILE A 132 -4.77 8.57 -14.82
CA ILE A 132 -3.70 9.53 -14.57
C ILE A 132 -3.75 9.85 -13.07
N MET A 133 -2.74 9.44 -12.32
CA MET A 133 -2.69 9.62 -10.87
C MET A 133 -1.58 10.57 -10.50
N CYS A 134 -1.88 11.57 -9.69
CA CYS A 134 -0.93 12.59 -9.25
C CYS A 134 -0.78 12.59 -7.73
N ASP A 135 0.46 12.42 -7.27
CA ASP A 135 0.90 12.66 -5.89
C ASP A 135 1.68 13.99 -5.87
N PRO A 136 1.05 15.10 -5.41
CA PRO A 136 1.65 16.43 -5.44
C PRO A 136 2.66 16.63 -4.31
N ALA A 137 3.78 17.30 -4.59
CA ALA A 137 4.73 17.74 -3.56
C ALA A 137 4.21 18.99 -2.81
N HIS A 138 4.42 19.03 -1.49
CA HIS A 138 3.96 20.12 -0.63
C HIS A 138 4.73 21.42 -0.76
N SER A 139 5.96 21.42 -1.25
CA SER A 139 6.82 22.59 -1.18
C SER A 139 7.87 22.63 -2.30
N ARG A 140 8.22 23.85 -2.72
CA ARG A 140 9.30 24.13 -3.71
C ARG A 140 10.71 24.16 -3.13
N LYS A 141 10.89 23.97 -1.83
CA LYS A 141 12.24 24.01 -1.21
C LYS A 141 13.14 22.92 -1.80
N LYS A 142 14.44 23.19 -1.93
CA LYS A 142 15.43 22.23 -2.48
C LYS A 142 15.43 20.87 -1.77
N SER A 143 14.96 20.80 -0.53
CA SER A 143 14.78 19.60 0.28
C SER A 143 13.38 18.96 0.16
N SER A 144 12.46 19.51 -0.66
CA SER A 144 11.09 19.01 -0.75
C SER A 144 10.96 17.80 -1.67
N ASN A 145 9.93 16.98 -1.43
CA ASN A 145 9.53 15.87 -2.26
C ASN A 145 9.24 16.32 -3.70
N ARG A 146 9.35 15.40 -4.64
CA ARG A 146 8.95 15.60 -6.03
C ARG A 146 7.47 15.32 -6.21
N THR A 147 6.81 16.03 -7.12
CA THR A 147 5.50 15.63 -7.62
C THR A 147 5.69 14.43 -8.54
N ALA A 148 4.93 13.38 -8.30
CA ALA A 148 4.87 12.22 -9.18
C ALA A 148 3.52 12.18 -9.90
N VAL A 149 3.56 11.94 -11.21
CA VAL A 149 2.37 11.64 -12.00
C VAL A 149 2.62 10.32 -12.71
N ALA A 150 1.73 9.36 -12.51
CA ALA A 150 1.76 8.07 -13.18
C ALA A 150 0.54 7.93 -14.09
N VAL A 151 0.76 7.42 -15.31
CA VAL A 151 -0.30 7.09 -16.26
C VAL A 151 -0.37 5.59 -16.42
N VAL A 152 -1.45 5.00 -15.97
CA VAL A 152 -1.65 3.54 -15.98
C VAL A 152 -2.84 3.20 -16.88
N GLY A 153 -2.59 2.33 -17.86
CA GLY A 153 -3.64 1.70 -18.66
C GLY A 153 -4.11 0.40 -18.02
N VAL A 154 -5.40 0.13 -18.08
CA VAL A 154 -5.97 -1.13 -17.60
C VAL A 154 -6.76 -1.77 -18.72
N ASP A 155 -6.45 -3.02 -19.07
CA ASP A 155 -7.15 -3.79 -20.09
C ASP A 155 -8.40 -4.53 -19.55
N ALA A 156 -9.06 -5.29 -20.39
CA ALA A 156 -10.26 -6.06 -20.03
C ALA A 156 -9.98 -7.22 -19.05
N ASN A 157 -8.73 -7.66 -18.96
CA ASN A 157 -8.27 -8.71 -18.06
C ASN A 157 -7.72 -8.15 -16.74
N TYR A 158 -7.88 -6.84 -16.51
CA TYR A 158 -7.33 -6.10 -15.36
C TYR A 158 -5.79 -6.04 -15.31
N ASN A 159 -5.10 -6.38 -16.40
CA ASN A 159 -3.67 -6.11 -16.49
C ASN A 159 -3.40 -4.62 -16.50
N LYS A 160 -2.36 -4.20 -15.82
CA LYS A 160 -1.96 -2.82 -15.61
C LYS A 160 -0.69 -2.52 -16.41
N TYR A 161 -0.69 -1.43 -17.14
CA TYR A 161 0.43 -1.01 -18.00
C TYR A 161 0.86 0.40 -17.58
N LEU A 162 2.08 0.55 -17.09
CA LEU A 162 2.65 1.89 -16.92
C LEU A 162 2.93 2.47 -18.30
N LEU A 163 2.13 3.47 -18.70
CA LEU A 163 2.15 4.02 -20.05
C LEU A 163 3.01 5.27 -20.19
N ASP A 164 3.09 6.06 -19.12
CA ASP A 164 3.74 7.37 -19.11
C ASP A 164 3.88 7.86 -17.67
N GLY A 165 4.69 8.87 -17.43
CA GLY A 165 4.80 9.45 -16.10
C GLY A 165 5.85 10.53 -16.00
N VAL A 166 5.86 11.23 -14.87
CA VAL A 166 6.88 12.19 -14.51
C VAL A 166 7.10 12.20 -13.01
N CYS A 167 8.34 12.39 -12.60
CA CYS A 167 8.71 12.58 -11.21
C CYS A 167 9.63 13.79 -11.06
N HIS A 168 9.03 14.97 -10.96
CA HIS A 168 9.75 16.26 -10.94
C HIS A 168 9.20 17.24 -9.91
N ARG A 169 9.97 18.31 -9.67
CA ARG A 169 9.50 19.46 -8.89
C ARG A 169 8.67 20.36 -9.78
N LEU A 170 7.36 20.20 -9.71
CA LEU A 170 6.41 20.96 -10.51
C LEU A 170 5.71 22.01 -9.64
N SER A 171 5.61 23.22 -10.15
CA SER A 171 4.70 24.24 -9.63
C SER A 171 3.24 23.86 -9.87
N LEU A 172 2.31 24.51 -9.22
CA LEU A 172 0.88 24.30 -9.42
C LEU A 172 0.46 24.46 -10.89
N SER A 173 0.94 25.51 -11.55
CA SER A 173 0.66 25.76 -12.98
C SER A 173 1.31 24.72 -13.88
N GLU A 174 2.53 24.27 -13.57
CA GLU A 174 3.20 23.19 -14.31
C GLU A 174 2.47 21.86 -14.14
N ARG A 175 1.98 21.54 -12.92
CA ARG A 175 1.14 20.36 -12.66
C ARG A 175 -0.13 20.39 -13.51
N TRP A 176 -0.83 21.54 -13.50
CA TRP A 176 -2.02 21.74 -14.34
C TRP A 176 -1.71 21.50 -15.81
N ASN A 177 -0.69 22.16 -16.35
CA ASN A 177 -0.31 22.05 -17.75
C ASN A 177 0.05 20.61 -18.13
N PHE A 178 0.81 19.93 -17.29
CA PHE A 178 1.18 18.53 -17.50
C PHE A 178 -0.05 17.62 -17.52
N ILE A 179 -0.90 17.69 -16.50
CA ILE A 179 -2.12 16.87 -16.39
C ILE A 179 -3.04 17.10 -17.60
N ARG A 180 -3.23 18.36 -18.01
CA ARG A 180 -4.03 18.71 -19.17
C ARG A 180 -3.46 18.13 -20.47
N GLN A 181 -2.17 18.26 -20.68
CA GLN A 181 -1.49 17.77 -21.90
C GLN A 181 -1.53 16.24 -21.95
N ILE A 182 -1.19 15.56 -20.87
CA ILE A 182 -1.17 14.10 -20.82
C ILE A 182 -2.57 13.52 -20.99
N ARG A 183 -3.59 14.17 -20.40
CA ARG A 183 -4.98 13.81 -20.63
C ARG A 183 -5.40 13.95 -22.09
N LYS A 184 -5.05 15.07 -22.73
CA LYS A 184 -5.35 15.31 -24.15
C LYS A 184 -4.70 14.25 -25.03
N LYS A 185 -3.43 13.92 -24.77
CA LYS A 185 -2.68 12.84 -25.45
C LYS A 185 -3.44 11.52 -25.38
N TRP A 186 -3.78 11.08 -24.18
CA TRP A 186 -4.38 9.76 -23.98
C TRP A 186 -5.85 9.70 -24.39
N LYS A 187 -6.60 10.80 -24.27
CA LYS A 187 -7.97 10.85 -24.79
C LYS A 187 -8.05 10.75 -26.32
N ALA A 188 -7.03 11.23 -27.01
CA ALA A 188 -6.93 11.14 -28.47
C ALA A 188 -6.29 9.81 -28.95
N ALA A 189 -5.73 9.01 -28.04
CA ALA A 189 -5.06 7.76 -28.40
C ALA A 189 -6.06 6.70 -28.86
N PRO A 190 -5.81 6.04 -30.01
CA PRO A 190 -6.70 5.01 -30.53
C PRO A 190 -6.94 3.88 -29.51
N GLY A 191 -8.18 3.41 -29.37
CA GLY A 191 -8.55 2.32 -28.49
C GLY A 191 -8.69 2.69 -27.01
N VAL A 192 -8.36 3.91 -26.60
CA VAL A 192 -8.60 4.38 -25.23
C VAL A 192 -10.09 4.69 -25.05
N ARG A 193 -10.76 3.98 -24.15
CA ARG A 193 -12.20 4.13 -23.89
C ARG A 193 -12.47 5.30 -22.97
N GLU A 194 -11.75 5.39 -21.87
CA GLU A 194 -11.94 6.39 -20.83
C GLU A 194 -10.60 6.88 -20.29
N VAL A 195 -10.54 8.15 -19.89
CA VAL A 195 -9.40 8.73 -19.18
C VAL A 195 -9.91 9.36 -17.89
N LYS A 196 -9.50 8.80 -16.76
CA LYS A 196 -9.80 9.31 -15.41
C LYS A 196 -8.56 9.94 -14.79
N ILE A 197 -8.76 11.01 -14.01
CA ILE A 197 -7.69 11.70 -13.31
C ILE A 197 -7.95 11.62 -11.81
N GLY A 198 -7.00 11.04 -11.08
CA GLY A 198 -6.97 11.03 -9.63
C GLY A 198 -5.89 11.97 -9.11
N TYR A 199 -6.22 12.78 -8.12
CA TYR A 199 -5.30 13.71 -7.48
C TYR A 199 -5.28 13.46 -5.98
N GLU A 200 -4.09 13.15 -5.42
CA GLU A 200 -3.98 12.88 -3.99
C GLU A 200 -4.19 14.16 -3.19
N ARG A 201 -5.10 14.07 -2.20
CA ARG A 201 -5.41 15.20 -1.35
C ARG A 201 -4.39 15.30 -0.23
N TYR A 202 -3.57 16.30 -0.30
CA TYR A 202 -2.76 16.74 0.82
C TYR A 202 -3.17 18.18 1.16
N GLY A 203 -3.96 18.34 2.23
CA GLY A 203 -4.14 19.62 2.94
C GLY A 203 -4.60 20.84 2.15
N ALA A 204 -4.44 20.88 0.86
CA ALA A 204 -4.67 22.02 0.02
C ALA A 204 -5.86 21.82 -0.90
N GLN A 205 -7.01 22.18 -0.42
CA GLN A 205 -8.20 22.47 -1.22
C GLN A 205 -7.88 23.40 -2.43
N SER A 206 -6.79 24.15 -2.35
CA SER A 206 -6.33 25.12 -3.33
C SER A 206 -5.93 24.55 -4.70
N ASP A 207 -5.38 23.33 -4.78
CA ASP A 207 -4.94 22.77 -6.07
C ASP A 207 -6.14 22.43 -6.96
N ILE A 208 -7.16 21.80 -6.40
CA ILE A 208 -8.37 21.43 -7.15
C ILE A 208 -9.19 22.69 -7.52
N GLU A 209 -9.26 23.69 -6.65
CA GLU A 209 -9.90 24.96 -6.95
C GLU A 209 -9.19 25.68 -8.09
N HIS A 210 -7.86 25.72 -8.07
CA HIS A 210 -7.08 26.26 -9.16
C HIS A 210 -7.34 25.51 -10.47
N PHE A 211 -7.41 24.19 -10.45
CA PHE A 211 -7.72 23.41 -11.65
C PHE A 211 -9.11 23.71 -12.20
N LYS A 212 -10.12 23.86 -11.35
CA LYS A 212 -11.47 24.28 -11.74
C LYS A 212 -11.48 25.65 -12.40
N GLU A 213 -10.75 26.61 -11.84
CA GLU A 213 -10.62 27.94 -12.40
C GLU A 213 -9.92 27.92 -13.76
N MET A 214 -8.83 27.16 -13.89
CA MET A 214 -8.13 27.01 -15.17
C MET A 214 -9.00 26.32 -16.23
N MET A 215 -9.82 25.33 -15.83
CA MET A 215 -10.80 24.71 -16.73
C MET A 215 -11.82 25.73 -17.25
N ARG A 216 -12.27 26.63 -16.37
CA ARG A 216 -13.21 27.71 -16.73
C ARG A 216 -12.58 28.68 -17.75
N ILE A 217 -11.33 29.06 -17.53
CA ILE A 217 -10.59 29.97 -18.41
C ILE A 217 -10.31 29.32 -19.78
N ASP A 218 -9.89 28.05 -19.78
CA ASP A 218 -9.53 27.31 -21.01
C ASP A 218 -10.77 26.80 -21.78
N GLY A 219 -11.98 26.94 -21.22
CA GLY A 219 -13.19 26.37 -21.80
C GLY A 219 -13.20 24.83 -21.83
N SER A 220 -12.35 24.18 -21.05
CA SER A 220 -12.25 22.74 -20.98
C SER A 220 -12.74 22.22 -19.62
N ALA A 221 -13.78 21.37 -19.62
CA ALA A 221 -14.26 20.76 -18.39
C ALA A 221 -14.01 19.26 -18.39
N PHE A 222 -13.41 18.76 -17.31
CA PHE A 222 -13.25 17.33 -17.07
C PHE A 222 -13.18 17.04 -15.56
N PRO A 223 -13.66 15.86 -15.12
CA PRO A 223 -13.59 15.51 -13.71
C PRO A 223 -12.16 15.22 -13.26
N VAL A 224 -11.80 15.75 -12.09
CA VAL A 224 -10.61 15.38 -11.32
C VAL A 224 -11.10 14.82 -10.00
N TYR A 225 -10.81 13.55 -9.75
CA TYR A 225 -11.23 12.83 -8.55
C TYR A 225 -10.21 13.03 -7.43
N GLU A 226 -10.67 13.45 -6.27
CA GLU A 226 -9.82 13.49 -5.09
C GLU A 226 -9.54 12.06 -4.60
N LEU A 227 -8.27 11.71 -4.49
CA LEU A 227 -7.84 10.45 -3.91
C LEU A 227 -7.64 10.67 -2.41
N ASN A 228 -8.58 10.16 -1.63
CA ASN A 228 -8.47 10.13 -0.18
C ASN A 228 -8.10 8.70 0.22
N TRP A 229 -7.00 8.56 0.93
CA TRP A 229 -6.71 7.29 1.59
C TRP A 229 -7.68 7.16 2.76
N ALA A 230 -8.71 6.32 2.59
CA ALA A 230 -9.70 6.04 3.63
C ALA A 230 -9.06 5.24 4.76
N GLY A 231 -8.64 5.93 5.76
CA GLY A 231 -8.07 5.44 7.00
C GLY A 231 -7.84 6.64 7.88
N GLY A 232 -8.86 7.01 8.63
CA GLY A 232 -8.82 8.21 9.46
C GLY A 232 -7.59 8.23 10.35
N GLY A 233 -6.74 9.21 10.15
CA GLY A 233 -5.84 9.72 11.17
C GLY A 233 -4.46 9.12 11.29
N ASN A 234 -4.14 7.95 10.74
CA ASN A 234 -2.76 7.45 10.71
C ASN A 234 -2.42 7.00 9.28
N SER A 235 -1.51 7.71 8.66
CA SER A 235 -0.95 7.36 7.37
C SER A 235 -0.44 5.92 7.41
N GLN A 236 -1.05 5.03 6.63
CA GLN A 236 -0.37 3.80 6.25
C GLN A 236 1.04 4.16 5.82
N SER A 237 2.04 3.44 6.30
CA SER A 237 3.42 3.80 5.98
C SER A 237 3.56 3.79 4.45
N LYS A 238 4.43 4.64 3.93
CA LYS A 238 4.73 4.67 2.49
C LYS A 238 5.12 3.29 1.98
N VAL A 239 5.78 2.51 2.82
CA VAL A 239 6.19 1.13 2.55
C VAL A 239 4.97 0.22 2.34
N ASP A 240 3.96 0.30 3.21
CA ASP A 240 2.74 -0.53 3.07
C ASP A 240 1.98 -0.25 1.77
N ARG A 241 1.96 1.03 1.35
CA ARG A 241 1.35 1.40 0.06
C ARG A 241 2.10 0.83 -1.13
N ILE A 242 3.44 0.83 -1.08
CA ILE A 242 4.28 0.24 -2.12
C ILE A 242 4.11 -1.29 -2.14
N GLN A 243 4.06 -1.93 -0.98
CA GLN A 243 3.89 -3.39 -0.88
C GLN A 243 2.56 -3.89 -1.47
N ARG A 244 1.54 -3.04 -1.58
CA ARG A 244 0.28 -3.39 -2.26
C ARG A 244 0.43 -3.67 -3.75
N LEU A 245 1.53 -3.26 -4.37
CA LEU A 245 1.84 -3.60 -5.77
C LEU A 245 2.41 -5.02 -5.91
N GLU A 246 2.87 -5.63 -4.80
CA GLU A 246 3.50 -6.95 -4.83
C GLU A 246 2.62 -8.05 -5.47
N PRO A 247 1.33 -8.20 -5.12
CA PRO A 247 0.49 -9.21 -5.74
C PRO A 247 0.40 -9.07 -7.26
N ASP A 248 0.20 -7.86 -7.76
CA ASP A 248 0.08 -7.58 -9.19
C ASP A 248 1.40 -7.88 -9.94
N LEU A 249 2.55 -7.54 -9.34
CA LEU A 249 3.86 -7.80 -9.93
C LEU A 249 4.18 -9.30 -9.92
N LYS A 250 3.94 -9.96 -8.80
CA LYS A 250 4.18 -11.40 -8.60
C LYS A 250 3.30 -12.25 -9.52
N ASP A 251 2.03 -11.90 -9.69
CA ASP A 251 1.11 -12.57 -10.61
C ASP A 251 1.40 -12.22 -12.08
N GLY A 252 2.22 -11.19 -12.32
CA GLY A 252 2.60 -10.74 -13.65
C GLY A 252 1.49 -9.99 -14.38
N SER A 253 0.60 -9.34 -13.65
CA SER A 253 -0.47 -8.50 -14.18
C SER A 253 -0.09 -7.01 -14.24
N PHE A 254 1.16 -6.66 -13.87
CA PHE A 254 1.68 -5.30 -13.98
C PHE A 254 2.89 -5.24 -14.93
N PHE A 255 2.82 -4.34 -15.90
CA PHE A 255 3.80 -4.21 -16.98
C PHE A 255 4.38 -2.81 -17.03
N PHE A 256 5.68 -2.71 -17.29
CA PHE A 256 6.43 -1.46 -17.45
C PHE A 256 6.77 -1.21 -18.90
N LEU A 257 6.99 0.05 -19.27
CA LEU A 257 7.50 0.37 -20.61
C LEU A 257 8.99 0.00 -20.68
N SER A 258 9.40 -0.73 -21.72
CA SER A 258 10.79 -1.21 -21.90
C SER A 258 11.82 -0.09 -22.00
N SER A 259 11.38 1.15 -22.21
CA SER A 259 12.22 2.35 -22.31
C SER A 259 12.17 3.29 -21.10
N CYS A 260 11.61 2.83 -19.98
CA CYS A 260 11.52 3.62 -18.74
C CYS A 260 12.73 3.49 -17.85
#